data_671b7fe219b05bbc2bfe99e8605e5cbd
#
_entry.id   671b7fe219b05bbc2bfe99e8605e5cbd
#
_cell.length_a   1.000
_cell.length_b   1.000
_cell.length_c   1.000
_cell.angle_alpha   90.00
_cell.angle_beta   90.00
_cell.angle_gamma   90.00
#
_symmetry.space_group_name_H-M   'P 1'
#
loop_
_entity.id
_entity.type
_entity.pdbx_description
1 polymer ?
#
loop_
_entity_poly.entity_id
_entity_poly.type
_entity_poly.pdbx_seq_one_letter_code
_entity_poly.pdbx_strand_id
1 'polypeptide(L)'
;MLDEAAYFLLGNIKIYYYGLHIALGALAAVIVLALCCRALRMPAGAAPLYAVLAMPLGVACSRVLFCLLDGRFRGIFSLRAMLCFWGGGHSMVGALLGAALAAVIAAKILAVPARRMLDMMVPALLVFIAFARVGEQYTEMLGRSRALVSEVWRQGWLITGDEYALYLKTYVLEALCALILAVTLLPGLLHGKRDGDTLLSAMLLFGCTQVLWESL
;
A
#
# COMPACT_ATOMS: atom_id res chain seq x y z
N MET A 1 -0.73 -8.94 20.52
CA MET A 1 -1.06 -7.98 19.46
C MET A 1 -1.96 -8.53 18.35
N LEU A 2 -2.05 -9.82 18.10
CA LEU A 2 -2.98 -10.39 17.10
C LEU A 2 -4.28 -10.94 17.70
N ASP A 3 -4.40 -11.02 19.02
CA ASP A 3 -5.57 -11.62 19.67
C ASP A 3 -6.81 -10.71 19.72
N GLU A 4 -6.66 -9.41 19.49
CA GLU A 4 -7.76 -8.43 19.49
C GLU A 4 -8.17 -7.99 18.06
N ALA A 5 -7.41 -8.38 17.02
CA ALA A 5 -7.77 -8.06 15.65
C ALA A 5 -9.02 -8.83 15.19
N ALA A 6 -9.96 -8.14 14.53
CA ALA A 6 -11.19 -8.74 14.05
C ALA A 6 -10.93 -9.87 13.05
N TYR A 7 -11.45 -11.07 13.35
CA TYR A 7 -11.33 -12.27 12.52
C TYR A 7 -12.64 -13.04 12.45
N PHE A 8 -12.77 -13.91 11.44
CA PHE A 8 -13.80 -14.94 11.40
C PHE A 8 -13.17 -16.34 11.33
N LEU A 9 -13.91 -17.33 11.78
CA LEU A 9 -13.47 -18.73 11.79
C LEU A 9 -13.97 -19.45 10.52
N LEU A 10 -13.05 -20.05 9.79
CA LEU A 10 -13.36 -21.02 8.75
C LEU A 10 -12.86 -22.40 9.20
N GLY A 11 -13.76 -23.17 9.85
CA GLY A 11 -13.34 -24.36 10.57
C GLY A 11 -12.42 -24.03 11.75
N ASN A 12 -11.20 -24.55 11.73
CA ASN A 12 -10.19 -24.28 12.76
C ASN A 12 -9.19 -23.16 12.38
N ILE A 13 -9.39 -22.48 11.24
CA ILE A 13 -8.48 -21.44 10.75
C ILE A 13 -9.07 -20.06 11.07
N LYS A 14 -8.27 -19.21 11.75
CA LYS A 14 -8.59 -17.80 11.97
C LYS A 14 -8.23 -17.00 10.73
N ILE A 15 -9.22 -16.36 10.10
CA ILE A 15 -9.01 -15.47 8.95
C ILE A 15 -9.25 -14.05 9.43
N TYR A 16 -8.19 -13.24 9.39
CA TYR A 16 -8.25 -11.84 9.80
C TYR A 16 -8.79 -10.96 8.67
N TYR A 17 -9.73 -10.06 8.99
CA TYR A 17 -10.31 -9.14 8.00
C TYR A 17 -9.26 -8.24 7.35
N TYR A 18 -8.25 -7.81 8.10
CA TYR A 18 -7.13 -7.06 7.52
C TYR A 18 -6.41 -7.85 6.41
N GLY A 19 -6.09 -9.13 6.68
CA GLY A 19 -5.46 -10.01 5.70
C GLY A 19 -6.31 -10.21 4.44
N LEU A 20 -7.63 -10.29 4.61
CA LEU A 20 -8.57 -10.38 3.48
C LEU A 20 -8.53 -9.12 2.60
N HIS A 21 -8.48 -7.92 3.21
CA HIS A 21 -8.37 -6.66 2.46
C HIS A 21 -7.04 -6.57 1.70
N ILE A 22 -5.94 -7.01 2.31
CA ILE A 22 -4.63 -7.08 1.65
C ILE A 22 -4.69 -8.04 0.44
N ALA A 23 -5.30 -9.21 0.60
CA ALA A 23 -5.44 -10.18 -0.49
C ALA A 23 -6.32 -9.65 -1.64
N LEU A 24 -7.47 -9.02 -1.31
CA LEU A 24 -8.35 -8.40 -2.30
C LEU A 24 -7.66 -7.22 -3.00
N GLY A 25 -6.91 -6.40 -2.26
CA GLY A 25 -6.11 -5.31 -2.80
C GLY A 25 -5.02 -5.81 -3.76
N ALA A 26 -4.33 -6.89 -3.40
CA ALA A 26 -3.34 -7.52 -4.28
C ALA A 26 -3.97 -8.05 -5.57
N LEU A 27 -5.12 -8.71 -5.48
CA LEU A 27 -5.87 -9.19 -6.65
C LEU A 27 -6.29 -8.02 -7.54
N ALA A 28 -6.88 -6.96 -6.98
CA ALA A 28 -7.29 -5.77 -7.71
C ALA A 28 -6.08 -5.09 -8.39
N ALA A 29 -4.95 -4.98 -7.69
CA ALA A 29 -3.73 -4.42 -8.23
C ALA A 29 -3.20 -5.22 -9.43
N VAL A 30 -3.20 -6.55 -9.35
CA VAL A 30 -2.78 -7.41 -10.47
C VAL A 30 -3.72 -7.24 -11.67
N ILE A 31 -5.03 -7.11 -11.46
CA ILE A 31 -5.99 -6.86 -12.53
C ILE A 31 -5.71 -5.51 -13.19
N VAL A 32 -5.56 -4.43 -12.41
CA VAL A 32 -5.24 -3.10 -12.94
C VAL A 32 -3.92 -3.12 -13.72
N LEU A 33 -2.89 -3.75 -13.16
CA LEU A 33 -1.61 -3.90 -13.84
C LEU A 33 -1.75 -4.64 -15.18
N ALA A 34 -2.50 -5.74 -15.21
CA ALA A 34 -2.73 -6.51 -16.44
C ALA A 34 -3.48 -5.68 -17.50
N LEU A 35 -4.44 -4.86 -17.09
CA LEU A 35 -5.14 -3.94 -17.99
C LEU A 35 -4.19 -2.85 -18.54
N CYS A 36 -3.35 -2.25 -17.70
CA CYS A 36 -2.32 -1.29 -18.12
C CYS A 36 -1.32 -1.93 -19.09
N CYS A 37 -0.85 -3.16 -18.78
CA CYS A 37 0.05 -3.90 -19.67
C CYS A 37 -0.55 -4.13 -21.05
N ARG A 38 -1.83 -4.52 -21.12
CA ARG A 38 -2.55 -4.70 -22.40
C ARG A 38 -2.69 -3.39 -23.16
N ALA A 39 -3.13 -2.33 -22.49
CA ALA A 39 -3.32 -1.01 -23.10
C ALA A 39 -2.03 -0.43 -23.69
N LEU A 40 -0.91 -0.62 -23.00
CA LEU A 40 0.42 -0.14 -23.40
C LEU A 40 1.19 -1.13 -24.30
N ARG A 41 0.54 -2.21 -24.72
CA ARG A 41 1.14 -3.27 -25.56
C ARG A 41 2.46 -3.80 -25.01
N MET A 42 2.52 -4.03 -23.70
CA MET A 42 3.67 -4.64 -23.05
C MET A 42 3.75 -6.14 -23.33
N PRO A 43 4.93 -6.76 -23.17
CA PRO A 43 5.07 -8.22 -23.29
C PRO A 43 4.06 -8.97 -22.40
N ALA A 44 3.51 -10.07 -22.91
CA ALA A 44 2.43 -10.81 -22.23
C ALA A 44 2.80 -11.31 -20.82
N GLY A 45 4.11 -11.51 -20.55
CA GLY A 45 4.62 -11.90 -19.23
C GLY A 45 4.81 -10.75 -18.23
N ALA A 46 4.60 -9.48 -18.61
CA ALA A 46 4.96 -8.34 -17.78
C ALA A 46 4.18 -8.28 -16.45
N ALA A 47 2.87 -8.41 -16.49
CA ALA A 47 2.04 -8.36 -15.30
C ALA A 47 2.28 -9.54 -14.34
N PRO A 48 2.24 -10.81 -14.77
CA PRO A 48 2.50 -11.92 -13.87
C PRO A 48 3.93 -11.94 -13.34
N LEU A 49 4.94 -11.62 -14.14
CA LEU A 49 6.32 -11.56 -13.67
C LEU A 49 6.50 -10.50 -12.59
N TYR A 50 5.96 -9.30 -12.82
CA TYR A 50 6.00 -8.25 -11.82
C TYR A 50 5.29 -8.68 -10.53
N ALA A 51 4.06 -9.24 -10.62
CA ALA A 51 3.30 -9.66 -9.45
C ALA A 51 4.05 -10.70 -8.62
N VAL A 52 4.64 -11.71 -9.27
CA VAL A 52 5.42 -12.76 -8.59
C VAL A 52 6.67 -12.21 -7.90
N LEU A 53 7.31 -11.18 -8.47
CA LEU A 53 8.47 -10.53 -7.86
C LEU A 53 8.08 -9.51 -6.79
N ALA A 54 7.02 -8.71 -7.02
CA ALA A 54 6.63 -7.62 -6.14
C ALA A 54 6.14 -8.10 -4.77
N MET A 55 5.42 -9.22 -4.71
CA MET A 55 4.92 -9.73 -3.44
C MET A 55 6.06 -10.13 -2.47
N PRO A 56 6.99 -11.02 -2.82
CA PRO A 56 8.06 -11.40 -1.89
C PRO A 56 9.04 -10.26 -1.63
N LEU A 57 9.42 -9.48 -2.66
CA LEU A 57 10.33 -8.36 -2.46
C LEU A 57 9.69 -7.23 -1.65
N GLY A 58 8.42 -6.93 -1.87
CA GLY A 58 7.68 -5.96 -1.09
C GLY A 58 7.62 -6.34 0.39
N VAL A 59 7.27 -7.58 0.71
CA VAL A 59 7.24 -8.09 2.08
C VAL A 59 8.63 -8.10 2.70
N ALA A 60 9.65 -8.59 1.99
CA ALA A 60 11.01 -8.67 2.51
C ALA A 60 11.59 -7.27 2.79
N CYS A 61 11.52 -6.35 1.83
CA CYS A 61 12.01 -4.98 2.00
C CYS A 61 11.23 -4.22 3.08
N SER A 62 9.91 -4.42 3.16
CA SER A 62 9.06 -3.84 4.20
C SER A 62 9.51 -4.27 5.59
N ARG A 63 9.78 -5.55 5.78
CA ARG A 63 10.23 -6.10 7.05
C ARG A 63 11.64 -5.67 7.42
N VAL A 64 12.56 -5.73 6.46
CA VAL A 64 13.95 -5.28 6.66
C VAL A 64 13.98 -3.82 7.07
N LEU A 65 13.29 -2.95 6.33
CA LEU A 65 13.29 -1.52 6.64
C LEU A 65 12.62 -1.23 7.97
N PHE A 66 11.55 -1.93 8.32
CA PHE A 66 10.94 -1.82 9.65
C PHE A 66 11.93 -2.16 10.75
N CYS A 67 12.63 -3.30 10.67
CA CYS A 67 13.62 -3.71 11.65
C CYS A 67 14.79 -2.73 11.75
N LEU A 68 15.16 -2.06 10.65
CA LEU A 68 16.25 -1.07 10.66
C LEU A 68 15.83 0.26 11.32
N LEU A 69 14.58 0.66 11.16
CA LEU A 69 14.08 1.95 11.64
C LEU A 69 13.48 1.89 13.05
N ASP A 70 12.93 0.74 13.46
CA ASP A 70 12.32 0.58 14.78
C ASP A 70 13.42 0.60 15.86
N GLY A 71 13.35 1.58 16.76
CA GLY A 71 14.31 1.75 17.86
C GLY A 71 14.41 0.55 18.80
N ARG A 72 13.39 -0.33 18.85
CA ARG A 72 13.39 -1.56 19.64
C ARG A 72 14.37 -2.60 19.11
N PHE A 73 14.73 -2.52 17.84
CA PHE A 73 15.71 -3.42 17.20
C PHE A 73 17.10 -2.79 17.05
N ARG A 74 17.30 -1.54 17.52
CA ARG A 74 18.61 -0.90 17.52
C ARG A 74 19.57 -1.69 18.44
N GLY A 75 20.56 -2.34 17.82
CA GLY A 75 21.55 -3.17 18.52
C GLY A 75 21.29 -4.67 18.47
N ILE A 76 20.13 -5.12 18.01
CA ILE A 76 19.82 -6.55 17.81
C ILE A 76 19.61 -6.79 16.32
N PHE A 77 20.69 -6.79 15.55
CA PHE A 77 20.68 -7.28 14.18
C PHE A 77 20.49 -8.81 14.20
N SER A 78 19.26 -9.25 14.38
CA SER A 78 18.92 -10.66 14.34
C SER A 78 18.31 -10.99 12.98
N LEU A 79 19.01 -11.78 12.19
CA LEU A 79 18.48 -12.33 10.92
C LEU A 79 17.13 -13.03 11.15
N ARG A 80 16.96 -13.68 12.32
CA ARG A 80 15.70 -14.30 12.73
C ARG A 80 14.57 -13.29 12.84
N ALA A 81 14.80 -12.08 13.38
CA ALA A 81 13.77 -11.04 13.48
C ALA A 81 13.37 -10.51 12.11
N MET A 82 14.31 -10.38 11.16
CA MET A 82 14.05 -9.96 9.79
C MET A 82 13.26 -11.00 9.00
N LEU A 83 13.47 -12.29 9.26
CA LEU A 83 12.78 -13.39 8.59
C LEU A 83 11.43 -13.75 9.23
N CYS A 84 11.11 -13.18 10.40
CA CYS A 84 9.85 -13.42 11.10
C CYS A 84 8.73 -12.51 10.54
N PHE A 85 8.19 -12.84 9.36
CA PHE A 85 7.17 -12.05 8.68
C PHE A 85 5.81 -12.03 9.39
N TRP A 86 5.51 -13.08 10.17
CA TRP A 86 4.24 -13.24 10.91
C TRP A 86 4.20 -12.47 12.23
N GLY A 87 5.32 -11.92 12.68
CA GLY A 87 5.40 -11.18 13.96
C GLY A 87 4.86 -9.75 13.90
N GLY A 88 4.30 -9.32 12.78
CA GLY A 88 3.86 -7.94 12.55
C GLY A 88 5.02 -6.96 12.38
N GLY A 89 4.71 -5.69 12.19
CA GLY A 89 5.69 -4.63 11.94
C GLY A 89 6.23 -4.65 10.51
N HIS A 90 5.60 -3.86 9.67
CA HIS A 90 5.95 -3.67 8.27
C HIS A 90 6.04 -2.18 7.95
N SER A 91 7.05 -1.78 7.16
CA SER A 91 7.21 -0.41 6.68
C SER A 91 6.59 -0.25 5.31
N MET A 92 5.65 0.69 5.16
CA MET A 92 5.08 1.04 3.86
C MET A 92 6.15 1.51 2.88
N VAL A 93 7.10 2.33 3.33
CA VAL A 93 8.22 2.79 2.49
C VAL A 93 9.05 1.61 2.01
N GLY A 94 9.33 0.64 2.90
CA GLY A 94 10.03 -0.59 2.53
C GLY A 94 9.27 -1.41 1.48
N ALA A 95 7.94 -1.52 1.61
CA ALA A 95 7.11 -2.21 0.63
C ALA A 95 7.15 -1.54 -0.75
N LEU A 96 7.09 -0.20 -0.80
CA LEU A 96 7.20 0.57 -2.04
C LEU A 96 8.58 0.41 -2.70
N LEU A 97 9.66 0.42 -1.92
CA LEU A 97 11.00 0.17 -2.42
C LEU A 97 11.14 -1.25 -2.99
N GLY A 98 10.58 -2.25 -2.31
CA GLY A 98 10.55 -3.63 -2.81
C GLY A 98 9.76 -3.77 -4.10
N ALA A 99 8.62 -3.10 -4.21
CA ALA A 99 7.81 -3.06 -5.44
C ALA A 99 8.57 -2.36 -6.59
N ALA A 100 9.27 -1.26 -6.32
CA ALA A 100 10.09 -0.57 -7.30
C ALA A 100 11.27 -1.46 -7.76
N LEU A 101 11.92 -2.16 -6.83
CA LEU A 101 12.98 -3.11 -7.15
C LEU A 101 12.46 -4.25 -8.04
N ALA A 102 11.27 -4.79 -7.73
CA ALA A 102 10.62 -5.80 -8.56
C ALA A 102 10.37 -5.30 -9.99
N ALA A 103 9.94 -4.04 -10.16
CA ALA A 103 9.72 -3.43 -11.46
C ALA A 103 11.02 -3.32 -12.27
N VAL A 104 12.12 -2.92 -11.61
CA VAL A 104 13.44 -2.84 -12.26
C VAL A 104 13.94 -4.23 -12.67
N ILE A 105 13.77 -5.24 -11.83
CA ILE A 105 14.16 -6.62 -12.14
C ILE A 105 13.30 -7.16 -13.30
N ALA A 106 11.98 -7.00 -13.23
CA ALA A 106 11.07 -7.42 -14.30
C ALA A 106 11.39 -6.72 -15.63
N ALA A 107 11.70 -5.42 -15.60
CA ALA A 107 12.11 -4.66 -16.77
C ALA A 107 13.37 -5.21 -17.43
N LYS A 108 14.37 -5.58 -16.63
CA LYS A 108 15.63 -6.20 -17.13
C LYS A 108 15.37 -7.57 -17.76
N ILE A 109 14.54 -8.41 -17.13
CA ILE A 109 14.21 -9.75 -17.65
C ILE A 109 13.45 -9.64 -18.99
N LEU A 110 12.54 -8.68 -19.10
CA LEU A 110 11.69 -8.48 -20.27
C LEU A 110 12.34 -7.59 -21.36
N ALA A 111 13.55 -7.08 -21.13
CA ALA A 111 14.26 -6.14 -22.00
C ALA A 111 13.41 -4.89 -22.35
N VAL A 112 12.65 -4.36 -21.38
CA VAL A 112 11.86 -3.14 -21.51
C VAL A 112 12.48 -2.00 -20.69
N PRO A 113 12.21 -0.71 -21.02
CA PRO A 113 12.69 0.39 -20.21
C PRO A 113 12.19 0.32 -18.76
N ALA A 114 13.12 0.39 -17.80
CA ALA A 114 12.77 0.32 -16.38
C ALA A 114 11.79 1.44 -15.96
N ARG A 115 11.96 2.65 -16.49
CA ARG A 115 11.07 3.79 -16.22
C ARG A 115 9.63 3.50 -16.63
N ARG A 116 9.43 2.86 -17.77
CA ARG A 116 8.09 2.46 -18.25
C ARG A 116 7.47 1.40 -17.34
N MET A 117 8.25 0.44 -16.87
CA MET A 117 7.77 -0.57 -15.94
C MET A 117 7.40 0.04 -14.58
N LEU A 118 8.18 0.99 -14.10
CA LEU A 118 7.91 1.76 -12.89
C LEU A 118 6.62 2.58 -13.01
N ASP A 119 6.39 3.25 -14.13
CA ASP A 119 5.14 3.99 -14.36
C ASP A 119 3.91 3.09 -14.34
N MET A 120 4.02 1.91 -14.94
CA MET A 120 2.91 0.96 -15.02
C MET A 120 2.49 0.39 -13.68
N MET A 121 3.43 0.25 -12.73
CA MET A 121 3.09 -0.24 -11.40
C MET A 121 2.29 0.78 -10.57
N VAL A 122 2.38 2.08 -10.89
CA VAL A 122 1.79 3.16 -10.10
C VAL A 122 0.29 3.01 -9.87
N PRO A 123 -0.58 2.88 -10.90
CA PRO A 123 -2.02 2.73 -10.68
C PRO A 123 -2.35 1.47 -9.87
N ALA A 124 -1.63 0.38 -10.11
CA ALA A 124 -1.81 -0.87 -9.39
C ALA A 124 -1.46 -0.73 -7.90
N LEU A 125 -0.33 -0.08 -7.58
CA LEU A 125 0.07 0.17 -6.20
C LEU A 125 -0.90 1.11 -5.47
N LEU A 126 -1.38 2.16 -6.13
CA LEU A 126 -2.36 3.08 -5.53
C LEU A 126 -3.68 2.37 -5.19
N VAL A 127 -4.14 1.47 -6.06
CA VAL A 127 -5.30 0.63 -5.78
C VAL A 127 -5.02 -0.32 -4.61
N PHE A 128 -3.86 -0.97 -4.58
CA PHE A 128 -3.45 -1.81 -3.44
C PHE A 128 -3.44 -1.02 -2.12
N ILE A 129 -2.85 0.17 -2.12
CA ILE A 129 -2.80 1.07 -0.94
C ILE A 129 -4.21 1.41 -0.47
N ALA A 130 -5.13 1.71 -1.38
CA ALA A 130 -6.51 2.02 -1.01
C ALA A 130 -7.18 0.87 -0.25
N PHE A 131 -7.04 -0.37 -0.72
CA PHE A 131 -7.56 -1.54 -0.01
C PHE A 131 -6.86 -1.77 1.34
N ALA A 132 -5.54 -1.59 1.39
CA ALA A 132 -4.76 -1.74 2.61
C ALA A 132 -5.22 -0.74 3.67
N ARG A 133 -5.44 0.54 3.29
CA ARG A 133 -5.92 1.58 4.19
C ARG A 133 -7.32 1.28 4.72
N VAL A 134 -8.25 0.85 3.87
CA VAL A 134 -9.58 0.42 4.34
C VAL A 134 -9.47 -0.77 5.30
N GLY A 135 -8.53 -1.68 5.07
CA GLY A 135 -8.29 -2.82 5.96
C GLY A 135 -7.82 -2.43 7.36
N GLU A 136 -7.16 -1.29 7.53
CA GLU A 136 -6.63 -0.81 8.81
C GLU A 136 -7.74 -0.60 9.87
N GLN A 137 -9.00 -0.40 9.46
CA GLN A 137 -10.13 -0.32 10.40
C GLN A 137 -10.31 -1.57 11.28
N TYR A 138 -9.75 -2.70 10.89
CA TYR A 138 -9.81 -3.97 11.63
C TYR A 138 -8.55 -4.24 12.45
N THR A 139 -7.69 -3.25 12.60
CA THR A 139 -6.46 -3.30 13.39
C THR A 139 -6.50 -2.25 14.48
N GLU A 140 -5.74 -2.45 15.55
CA GLU A 140 -5.60 -1.47 16.63
C GLU A 140 -4.89 -0.15 16.19
N MET A 141 -4.42 -0.07 14.94
CA MET A 141 -3.75 1.12 14.42
C MET A 141 -4.70 2.31 14.17
N LEU A 142 -6.01 2.13 14.35
CA LEU A 142 -7.01 3.21 14.28
C LEU A 142 -6.75 4.41 15.20
N GLY A 143 -5.99 4.23 16.28
CA GLY A 143 -5.66 5.30 17.22
C GLY A 143 -4.66 6.35 16.71
N ARG A 144 -4.22 6.29 15.46
CA ARG A 144 -3.29 7.27 14.88
C ARG A 144 -3.98 8.43 14.15
N SER A 145 -5.26 8.33 13.88
CA SER A 145 -6.05 9.42 13.36
C SER A 145 -6.33 10.44 14.47
N ARG A 146 -5.49 11.46 14.62
CA ARG A 146 -5.47 12.39 15.77
C ARG A 146 -6.13 13.73 15.52
N ALA A 147 -6.84 13.93 14.43
CA ALA A 147 -7.58 15.16 14.26
C ALA A 147 -8.77 15.20 15.23
N LEU A 148 -8.60 15.89 16.35
CA LEU A 148 -9.69 16.24 17.25
C LEU A 148 -10.70 17.08 16.49
N VAL A 149 -11.90 16.55 16.33
CA VAL A 149 -12.98 17.25 15.63
C VAL A 149 -13.98 17.78 16.65
N SER A 150 -14.49 18.98 16.40
CA SER A 150 -15.52 19.61 17.22
C SER A 150 -16.78 18.72 17.28
N GLU A 151 -17.52 18.78 18.41
CA GLU A 151 -18.79 18.04 18.64
C GLU A 151 -19.85 18.23 17.55
N VAL A 152 -19.79 19.37 16.82
CA VAL A 152 -20.68 19.70 15.70
C VAL A 152 -20.64 18.60 14.61
N TRP A 153 -19.52 17.89 14.48
CA TRP A 153 -19.31 16.86 13.47
C TRP A 153 -19.59 15.43 13.96
N ARG A 154 -20.04 15.26 15.19
CA ARG A 154 -20.27 13.95 15.84
C ARG A 154 -21.11 12.96 15.00
N GLN A 155 -22.01 13.46 14.17
CA GLN A 155 -22.92 12.63 13.34
C GLN A 155 -22.34 12.29 11.96
N GLY A 156 -21.12 12.70 11.63
CA GLY A 156 -20.51 12.40 10.35
C GLY A 156 -20.03 10.95 10.24
N TRP A 157 -20.33 10.28 9.14
CA TRP A 157 -19.84 8.91 8.86
C TRP A 157 -18.30 8.79 8.80
N LEU A 158 -17.61 9.91 8.57
CA LEU A 158 -16.14 10.02 8.58
C LEU A 158 -15.54 10.18 9.98
N ILE A 159 -16.38 10.22 11.02
CA ILE A 159 -15.94 10.49 12.38
C ILE A 159 -16.14 9.25 13.23
N THR A 160 -15.17 8.97 14.07
CA THR A 160 -15.23 7.92 15.07
C THR A 160 -14.71 8.47 16.39
N GLY A 161 -15.15 7.92 17.48
CA GLY A 161 -14.66 8.32 18.80
C GLY A 161 -15.58 7.92 19.91
N ASP A 162 -15.11 8.15 21.14
CA ASP A 162 -15.80 7.90 22.38
C ASP A 162 -16.48 9.18 22.90
N GLU A 163 -17.07 9.09 24.08
CA GLU A 163 -17.74 10.20 24.78
C GLU A 163 -16.80 11.40 25.03
N TYR A 164 -15.48 11.14 25.06
CA TYR A 164 -14.44 12.11 25.43
C TYR A 164 -13.62 12.67 24.26
N ALA A 165 -13.57 11.96 23.11
CA ALA A 165 -12.78 12.40 21.97
C ALA A 165 -13.33 11.91 20.62
N LEU A 166 -13.41 12.82 19.65
CA LEU A 166 -13.85 12.53 18.29
C LEU A 166 -12.65 12.57 17.35
N TYR A 167 -12.51 11.54 16.51
CA TYR A 167 -11.40 11.39 15.58
C TYR A 167 -11.90 11.26 14.14
N LEU A 168 -11.18 11.88 13.23
CA LEU A 168 -11.41 11.75 11.79
C LEU A 168 -10.90 10.38 11.31
N LYS A 169 -11.67 9.67 10.51
CA LYS A 169 -11.28 8.40 9.87
C LYS A 169 -10.31 8.67 8.70
N THR A 170 -9.06 9.00 9.00
CA THR A 170 -8.06 9.35 7.97
C THR A 170 -7.81 8.21 7.00
N TYR A 171 -7.89 6.96 7.42
CA TYR A 171 -7.72 5.80 6.56
C TYR A 171 -8.70 5.78 5.37
N VAL A 172 -9.95 6.25 5.56
CA VAL A 172 -10.94 6.35 4.47
C VAL A 172 -10.53 7.45 3.49
N LEU A 173 -10.10 8.60 4.01
CA LEU A 173 -9.67 9.73 3.18
C LEU A 173 -8.40 9.40 2.40
N GLU A 174 -7.45 8.72 3.02
CA GLU A 174 -6.24 8.24 2.34
C GLU A 174 -6.57 7.23 1.25
N ALA A 175 -7.49 6.28 1.50
CA ALA A 175 -7.95 5.34 0.50
C ALA A 175 -8.61 6.05 -0.70
N LEU A 176 -9.48 7.03 -0.44
CA LEU A 176 -10.10 7.84 -1.48
C LEU A 176 -9.06 8.64 -2.28
N CYS A 177 -8.11 9.28 -1.61
CA CYS A 177 -7.01 9.99 -2.28
C CYS A 177 -6.19 9.05 -3.17
N ALA A 178 -5.85 7.86 -2.70
CA ALA A 178 -5.12 6.89 -3.49
C ALA A 178 -5.92 6.45 -4.75
N LEU A 179 -7.24 6.22 -4.63
CA LEU A 179 -8.08 5.88 -5.78
C LEU A 179 -8.21 7.05 -6.76
N ILE A 180 -8.41 8.27 -6.27
CA ILE A 180 -8.47 9.46 -7.11
C ILE A 180 -7.15 9.64 -7.88
N LEU A 181 -6.01 9.47 -7.22
CA LEU A 181 -4.71 9.53 -7.87
C LEU A 181 -4.53 8.40 -8.91
N ALA A 182 -4.97 7.18 -8.61
CA ALA A 182 -4.92 6.09 -9.58
C ALA A 182 -5.70 6.43 -10.86
N VAL A 183 -6.90 6.99 -10.72
CA VAL A 183 -7.76 7.37 -11.87
C VAL A 183 -7.19 8.57 -12.61
N THR A 184 -6.71 9.61 -11.92
CA THR A 184 -6.21 10.85 -12.54
C THR A 184 -4.87 10.68 -13.25
N LEU A 185 -4.03 9.77 -12.77
CA LEU A 185 -2.73 9.48 -13.40
C LEU A 185 -2.85 8.53 -14.60
N LEU A 186 -3.91 7.72 -14.66
CA LEU A 186 -4.12 6.73 -15.71
C LEU A 186 -4.17 7.33 -17.13
N PRO A 187 -4.88 8.44 -17.42
CA PRO A 187 -4.84 9.05 -18.75
C PRO A 187 -3.44 9.49 -19.18
N GLY A 188 -2.65 10.05 -18.24
CA GLY A 188 -1.28 10.44 -18.50
C GLY A 188 -0.39 9.25 -18.89
N LEU A 189 -0.58 8.12 -18.22
CA LEU A 189 0.11 6.88 -18.53
C LEU A 189 -0.27 6.33 -19.91
N LEU A 190 -1.57 6.36 -20.26
CA LEU A 190 -2.09 5.77 -21.49
C LEU A 190 -1.84 6.66 -22.74
N HIS A 191 -1.81 7.99 -22.60
CA HIS A 191 -1.66 8.93 -23.72
C HIS A 191 -0.21 9.36 -24.00
N GLY A 192 0.76 8.61 -23.50
CA GLY A 192 2.15 8.74 -23.97
C GLY A 192 2.95 9.89 -23.34
N LYS A 193 2.79 10.15 -22.05
CA LYS A 193 3.78 10.93 -21.28
C LYS A 193 5.16 10.26 -21.40
N ARG A 194 6.21 11.02 -21.13
CA ARG A 194 7.57 10.47 -21.07
C ARG A 194 7.64 9.38 -20.00
N ASP A 195 8.41 8.33 -20.27
CA ASP A 195 8.65 7.25 -19.32
C ASP A 195 9.29 7.82 -18.04
N GLY A 196 8.64 7.58 -16.91
CA GLY A 196 9.01 8.08 -15.58
C GLY A 196 8.13 9.22 -15.04
N ASP A 197 7.37 9.91 -15.91
CA ASP A 197 6.54 11.06 -15.49
C ASP A 197 5.38 10.66 -14.56
N THR A 198 4.80 9.48 -14.79
CA THR A 198 3.68 8.98 -13.96
C THR A 198 4.16 8.64 -12.56
N LEU A 199 5.32 8.00 -12.45
CA LEU A 199 5.93 7.72 -11.15
C LEU A 199 6.26 9.00 -10.40
N LEU A 200 6.93 9.97 -11.05
CA LEU A 200 7.30 11.23 -10.40
C LEU A 200 6.05 12.02 -9.95
N SER A 201 5.03 12.08 -10.80
CA SER A 201 3.75 12.72 -10.44
C SER A 201 3.08 12.02 -9.24
N ALA A 202 3.09 10.69 -9.22
CA ALA A 202 2.53 9.91 -8.12
C ALA A 202 3.33 10.13 -6.82
N MET A 203 4.65 10.11 -6.87
CA MET A 203 5.49 10.35 -5.70
C MET A 203 5.24 11.75 -5.11
N LEU A 204 5.16 12.76 -5.96
CA LEU A 204 4.89 14.13 -5.52
C LEU A 204 3.50 14.24 -4.90
N LEU A 205 2.46 13.84 -5.64
CA LEU A 205 1.07 14.02 -5.20
C LEU A 205 0.73 13.14 -3.99
N PHE A 206 1.13 11.88 -4.02
CA PHE A 206 0.91 10.97 -2.89
C PHE A 206 1.73 11.38 -1.67
N GLY A 207 2.99 11.81 -1.86
CA GLY A 207 3.82 12.36 -0.78
C GLY A 207 3.19 13.59 -0.14
N CYS A 208 2.65 14.53 -0.92
CA CYS A 208 1.92 15.68 -0.40
C CYS A 208 0.69 15.27 0.41
N THR A 209 -0.09 14.28 -0.06
CA THR A 209 -1.24 13.78 0.70
C THR A 209 -0.82 13.15 2.03
N GLN A 210 0.28 12.37 2.07
CA GLN A 210 0.78 11.78 3.32
C GLN A 210 1.21 12.85 4.32
N VAL A 211 1.96 13.87 3.87
CA VAL A 211 2.35 15.00 4.76
C VAL A 211 1.11 15.70 5.31
N LEU A 212 0.09 15.88 4.49
CA LEU A 212 -1.17 16.50 4.94
C LEU A 212 -1.85 15.67 6.03
N TRP A 213 -1.99 14.37 5.81
CA TRP A 213 -2.67 13.47 6.77
C TRP A 213 -1.87 13.25 8.05
N GLU A 214 -0.55 13.24 7.97
CA GLU A 214 0.30 13.12 9.15
C GLU A 214 0.39 14.40 9.98
N SER A 215 0.03 15.56 9.38
CA SER A 215 0.02 16.85 10.08
C SER A 215 -1.32 17.14 10.80
N LEU A 216 -2.36 16.38 10.52
CA LEU A 216 -3.67 16.45 11.19
C LEU A 216 -3.72 15.59 12.44
#